data_03de7307a7eb390761322c534a08c908
#
_entry.id   03de7307a7eb390761322c534a08c908
#
_cell.length_a   1.000
_cell.length_b   1.000
_cell.length_c   1.000
_cell.angle_alpha   90.00
_cell.angle_beta   90.00
_cell.angle_gamma   90.00
#
_symmetry.space_group_name_H-M   'P 1'
#
loop_
_entity.id
_entity.type
_entity.pdbx_description
1 polymer ?
#
loop_
_entity_poly.entity_id
_entity_poly.type
_entity_poly.pdbx_seq_one_letter_code
_entity_poly.pdbx_strand_id
1 'polypeptide(L)'
;LSSSSAASDVYKRQHYIPFEMEVIPDIKNVKNLSEAQQKEKEGELILKALQPGDYLVLLDEKGKEFTSMQFSTYLEKKMHTVPKRLVFVVGGPYGFSEAVYKAASEKISLSKMTFSHQMIRLIFIEQIYRAMTILNNEPYHHE
;
A
#
# COMPACT_ATOMS: atom_id res chain seq x y z
N LEU A 1 -4.83 8.48 -8.98
CA LEU A 1 -3.75 9.40 -8.73
C LEU A 1 -2.55 9.07 -9.58
N SER A 2 -1.87 10.08 -10.03
CA SER A 2 -0.77 9.88 -10.93
C SER A 2 0.53 9.52 -10.21
N SER A 3 1.43 8.92 -10.95
CA SER A 3 2.80 8.66 -10.52
C SER A 3 3.64 9.94 -10.39
N SER A 4 3.03 11.11 -10.57
CA SER A 4 3.73 12.40 -10.58
C SER A 4 3.88 13.05 -9.22
N SER A 5 3.62 12.34 -8.11
CA SER A 5 3.92 12.88 -6.79
C SER A 5 5.40 13.17 -6.64
N ALA A 6 5.75 14.17 -5.84
CA ALA A 6 7.15 14.53 -5.62
C ALA A 6 7.98 13.34 -5.12
N ALA A 7 7.40 12.52 -4.23
CA ALA A 7 8.08 11.33 -3.72
C ALA A 7 8.37 10.33 -4.83
N SER A 8 7.39 10.09 -5.72
CA SER A 8 7.56 9.18 -6.85
C SER A 8 8.63 9.68 -7.82
N ASP A 9 8.65 10.99 -8.10
CA ASP A 9 9.64 11.58 -9.01
C ASP A 9 11.05 11.49 -8.45
N VAL A 10 11.23 11.78 -7.17
CA VAL A 10 12.54 11.66 -6.51
C VAL A 10 12.99 10.21 -6.53
N TYR A 11 12.09 9.29 -6.26
CA TYR A 11 12.37 7.87 -6.28
C TYR A 11 12.89 7.42 -7.65
N LYS A 12 12.21 7.82 -8.72
CA LYS A 12 12.61 7.49 -10.09
C LYS A 12 13.96 8.08 -10.46
N ARG A 13 14.22 9.32 -10.05
CA ARG A 13 15.50 9.99 -10.35
C ARG A 13 16.68 9.32 -9.66
N GLN A 14 16.45 8.68 -8.53
CA GLN A 14 17.52 8.00 -7.79
C GLN A 14 17.72 6.55 -8.22
N HIS A 15 17.02 6.11 -9.27
CA HIS A 15 17.18 4.78 -9.88
C HIS A 15 16.88 3.62 -8.94
N TYR A 16 15.95 3.83 -8.00
CA TYR A 16 15.42 2.73 -7.20
C TYR A 16 14.47 1.88 -8.02
N ILE A 17 13.85 0.91 -7.38
CA ILE A 17 12.82 0.08 -7.99
C ILE A 17 11.69 0.99 -8.48
N PRO A 18 11.15 0.77 -9.69
CA PRO A 18 10.04 1.56 -10.19
C PRO A 18 8.85 1.55 -9.23
N PHE A 19 8.35 2.72 -8.93
CA PHE A 19 7.18 2.91 -8.08
C PHE A 19 6.03 3.47 -8.92
N GLU A 20 4.86 2.86 -8.78
CA GLU A 20 3.67 3.27 -9.50
C GLU A 20 2.49 3.26 -8.54
N MET A 21 1.63 4.26 -8.62
CA MET A 21 0.41 4.30 -7.85
C MET A 21 -0.79 4.28 -8.78
N GLU A 22 -1.68 3.32 -8.54
CA GLU A 22 -2.93 3.19 -9.26
C GLU A 22 -4.08 3.44 -8.30
N VAL A 23 -5.04 4.25 -8.71
CA VAL A 23 -6.26 4.50 -7.94
C VAL A 23 -7.40 3.74 -8.59
N ILE A 24 -7.97 2.79 -7.85
CA ILE A 24 -9.14 2.05 -8.29
C ILE A 24 -10.36 2.96 -8.11
N PRO A 25 -11.19 3.14 -9.15
CA PRO A 25 -12.37 4.00 -9.05
C PRO A 25 -13.34 3.56 -7.96
N ASP A 26 -13.98 4.54 -7.34
CA ASP A 26 -15.02 4.26 -6.36
C ASP A 26 -16.18 3.48 -6.98
N ILE A 27 -16.77 2.64 -6.15
CA ILE A 27 -17.97 1.87 -6.56
C ILE A 27 -19.15 2.84 -6.68
N LYS A 28 -19.84 2.76 -7.79
CA LYS A 28 -21.03 3.58 -8.04
C LYS A 28 -22.27 2.95 -7.39
N ASN A 29 -23.27 3.79 -7.07
CA ASN A 29 -24.56 3.35 -6.55
C ASN A 29 -24.48 2.59 -5.23
N VAL A 30 -23.60 3.05 -4.34
CA VAL A 30 -23.38 2.39 -3.04
C VAL A 30 -24.56 2.51 -2.07
N LYS A 31 -25.53 3.39 -2.36
CA LYS A 31 -26.66 3.63 -1.45
C LYS A 31 -27.50 2.39 -1.18
N ASN A 32 -27.57 1.48 -2.14
CA ASN A 32 -28.36 0.25 -2.06
C ASN A 32 -27.51 -0.97 -1.68
N LEU A 33 -26.24 -0.77 -1.33
CA LEU A 33 -25.34 -1.86 -0.99
C LEU A 33 -25.14 -1.92 0.52
N SER A 34 -25.14 -3.13 1.07
CA SER A 34 -24.69 -3.36 2.42
C SER A 34 -23.17 -3.20 2.48
N GLU A 35 -22.63 -3.07 3.70
CA GLU A 35 -21.19 -3.02 3.90
C GLU A 35 -20.50 -4.26 3.31
N ALA A 36 -21.10 -5.44 3.52
CA ALA A 36 -20.57 -6.69 2.97
C ALA A 36 -20.56 -6.69 1.45
N GLN A 37 -21.63 -6.22 0.83
CA GLN A 37 -21.71 -6.13 -0.62
C GLN A 37 -20.69 -5.15 -1.18
N GLN A 38 -20.51 -4.02 -0.51
CA GLN A 38 -19.51 -3.02 -0.93
C GLN A 38 -18.10 -3.60 -0.84
N LYS A 39 -17.77 -4.27 0.26
CA LYS A 39 -16.47 -4.93 0.40
C LYS A 39 -16.21 -5.95 -0.69
N GLU A 40 -17.23 -6.75 -1.02
CA GLU A 40 -17.11 -7.76 -2.08
C GLU A 40 -16.84 -7.12 -3.43
N LYS A 41 -17.54 -6.06 -3.77
CA LYS A 41 -17.33 -5.36 -5.04
C LYS A 41 -15.97 -4.69 -5.11
N GLU A 42 -15.55 -4.04 -4.04
CA GLU A 42 -14.22 -3.46 -3.97
C GLU A 42 -13.15 -4.55 -4.09
N GLY A 43 -13.38 -5.67 -3.43
CA GLY A 43 -12.48 -6.82 -3.49
C GLY A 43 -12.33 -7.39 -4.89
N GLU A 44 -13.41 -7.48 -5.64
CA GLU A 44 -13.35 -7.92 -7.04
C GLU A 44 -12.46 -7.00 -7.87
N LEU A 45 -12.56 -5.69 -7.69
CA LEU A 45 -11.73 -4.73 -8.40
C LEU A 45 -10.25 -4.87 -8.02
N ILE A 46 -9.97 -5.08 -6.73
CA ILE A 46 -8.60 -5.29 -6.25
C ILE A 46 -8.01 -6.55 -6.88
N LEU A 47 -8.73 -7.66 -6.80
CA LEU A 47 -8.25 -8.94 -7.33
C LEU A 47 -8.04 -8.88 -8.85
N LYS A 48 -8.91 -8.16 -9.55
CA LYS A 48 -8.81 -7.99 -11.00
C LYS A 48 -7.57 -7.18 -11.39
N ALA A 49 -7.11 -6.28 -10.54
CA ALA A 49 -5.93 -5.46 -10.80
C ALA A 49 -4.62 -6.23 -10.56
N LEU A 50 -4.67 -7.35 -9.86
CA LEU A 50 -3.48 -8.15 -9.59
C LEU A 50 -3.05 -8.94 -10.81
N GLN A 51 -1.73 -9.23 -10.86
CA GLN A 51 -1.13 -10.04 -11.90
C GLN A 51 -0.55 -11.32 -11.28
N PRO A 52 -0.39 -12.38 -12.08
CA PRO A 52 0.22 -13.61 -11.56
C PRO A 52 1.61 -13.35 -10.99
N GLY A 53 1.87 -13.88 -9.81
CA GLY A 53 3.14 -13.70 -9.12
C GLY A 53 3.25 -12.45 -8.28
N ASP A 54 2.23 -11.62 -8.21
CA ASP A 54 2.22 -10.45 -7.33
C ASP A 54 2.31 -10.88 -5.87
N TYR A 55 3.11 -10.14 -5.11
CA TYR A 55 3.18 -10.28 -3.66
C TYR A 55 2.29 -9.19 -3.06
N LEU A 56 1.16 -9.60 -2.52
CA LEU A 56 0.13 -8.67 -2.04
C LEU A 56 0.26 -8.40 -0.55
N VAL A 57 0.40 -7.13 -0.19
CA VAL A 57 0.44 -6.66 1.19
C VAL A 57 -0.71 -5.70 1.41
N LEU A 58 -1.52 -5.98 2.40
CA LEU A 58 -2.66 -5.12 2.75
C LEU A 58 -2.28 -4.14 3.85
N LEU A 59 -2.68 -2.89 3.69
CA LEU A 59 -2.62 -1.91 4.78
C LEU A 59 -3.90 -2.07 5.60
N ASP A 60 -3.74 -2.61 6.80
CA ASP A 60 -4.86 -2.98 7.67
C ASP A 60 -4.45 -2.70 9.12
N GLU A 61 -5.34 -2.07 9.88
CA GLU A 61 -5.05 -1.72 11.29
C GLU A 61 -4.70 -2.93 12.16
N LYS A 62 -5.11 -4.12 11.75
CA LYS A 62 -4.80 -5.37 12.45
C LYS A 62 -3.49 -6.00 11.99
N GLY A 63 -2.79 -5.37 11.06
CA GLY A 63 -1.52 -5.86 10.58
C GLY A 63 -0.38 -5.57 11.52
N LYS A 64 0.81 -6.02 11.15
CA LYS A 64 2.02 -5.77 11.91
C LYS A 64 2.42 -4.31 11.82
N GLU A 65 2.75 -3.70 12.95
CA GLU A 65 3.22 -2.33 13.02
C GLU A 65 4.75 -2.27 12.88
N PHE A 66 5.23 -1.16 12.35
CA PHE A 66 6.66 -0.91 12.18
C PHE A 66 6.99 0.52 12.58
N THR A 67 8.20 0.71 13.08
CA THR A 67 8.81 2.05 13.07
C THR A 67 9.25 2.36 11.64
N SER A 68 9.56 3.62 11.36
CA SER A 68 10.06 3.99 10.02
C SER A 68 11.34 3.24 9.67
N MET A 69 12.24 3.06 10.65
CA MET A 69 13.47 2.28 10.44
C MET A 69 13.18 0.82 10.15
N GLN A 70 12.28 0.21 10.90
CA GLN A 70 11.88 -1.17 10.67
C GLN A 70 11.21 -1.35 9.32
N PHE A 71 10.41 -0.36 8.90
CA PHE A 71 9.76 -0.42 7.60
C PHE A 71 10.78 -0.34 6.46
N SER A 72 11.81 0.49 6.60
CA SER A 72 12.88 0.54 5.59
C SER A 72 13.58 -0.80 5.44
N THR A 73 13.87 -1.47 6.55
CA THR A 73 14.48 -2.82 6.54
C THR A 73 13.54 -3.85 5.91
N TYR A 74 12.26 -3.79 6.27
CA TYR A 74 11.23 -4.65 5.69
C TYR A 74 11.16 -4.47 4.17
N LEU A 75 11.10 -3.23 3.72
CA LEU A 75 10.99 -2.91 2.30
C LEU A 75 12.22 -3.39 1.53
N GLU A 76 13.42 -3.15 2.06
CA GLU A 76 14.66 -3.63 1.46
C GLU A 76 14.63 -5.15 1.27
N LYS A 77 14.24 -5.86 2.31
CA LYS A 77 14.15 -7.32 2.25
C LYS A 77 13.16 -7.78 1.18
N LYS A 78 11.99 -7.14 1.10
CA LYS A 78 10.99 -7.49 0.09
C LYS A 78 11.47 -7.18 -1.32
N MET A 79 12.18 -6.08 -1.51
CA MET A 79 12.77 -5.75 -2.80
C MET A 79 13.77 -6.80 -3.28
N HIS A 80 14.43 -7.50 -2.37
CA HIS A 80 15.39 -8.55 -2.72
C HIS A 80 14.76 -9.93 -2.87
N THR A 81 13.64 -10.18 -2.20
CA THR A 81 13.05 -11.53 -2.14
C THR A 81 11.82 -11.72 -3.01
N VAL A 82 11.11 -10.63 -3.33
CA VAL A 82 9.91 -10.70 -4.18
C VAL A 82 10.36 -10.68 -5.65
N PRO A 83 10.07 -11.75 -6.43
CA PRO A 83 10.63 -11.86 -7.78
C PRO A 83 9.92 -10.98 -8.81
N LYS A 84 8.68 -10.57 -8.56
CA LYS A 84 7.90 -9.77 -9.49
C LYS A 84 7.44 -8.48 -8.83
N ARG A 85 6.13 -8.23 -8.76
CA ARG A 85 5.61 -7.00 -8.19
C ARG A 85 5.32 -7.13 -6.70
N LEU A 86 5.77 -6.14 -5.94
CA LEU A 86 5.34 -5.95 -4.57
C LEU A 86 4.18 -4.95 -4.61
N VAL A 87 3.00 -5.39 -4.21
CA VAL A 87 1.78 -4.59 -4.31
C VAL A 87 1.25 -4.29 -2.92
N PHE A 88 1.12 -3.02 -2.61
CA PHE A 88 0.47 -2.57 -1.38
C PHE A 88 -0.92 -2.05 -1.73
N VAL A 89 -1.92 -2.45 -0.96
CA VAL A 89 -3.30 -2.01 -1.18
C VAL A 89 -3.83 -1.30 0.05
N VAL A 90 -4.33 -0.09 -0.18
CA VAL A 90 -5.07 0.68 0.82
C VAL A 90 -6.54 0.38 0.60
N GLY A 91 -7.21 -0.12 1.62
CA GLY A 91 -8.61 -0.50 1.52
C GLY A 91 -9.58 0.66 1.62
N GLY A 92 -10.84 0.36 1.37
CA GLY A 92 -11.94 1.29 1.54
C GLY A 92 -12.40 1.38 2.99
N PRO A 93 -13.55 2.06 3.24
CA PRO A 93 -13.98 2.38 4.61
C PRO A 93 -14.34 1.18 5.47
N TYR A 94 -14.67 0.05 4.87
CA TYR A 94 -15.09 -1.15 5.59
C TYR A 94 -14.04 -2.25 5.64
N GLY A 95 -12.82 -1.95 5.19
CA GLY A 95 -11.73 -2.93 5.14
C GLY A 95 -11.80 -3.78 3.88
N PHE A 96 -11.33 -5.03 3.96
CA PHE A 96 -11.19 -5.91 2.82
C PHE A 96 -12.16 -7.08 2.90
N SER A 97 -12.55 -7.60 1.74
CA SER A 97 -13.33 -8.83 1.68
C SER A 97 -12.48 -10.04 2.08
N GLU A 98 -13.15 -11.12 2.42
CA GLU A 98 -12.45 -12.36 2.77
C GLU A 98 -11.59 -12.87 1.63
N ALA A 99 -12.06 -12.74 0.38
CA ALA A 99 -11.30 -13.16 -0.79
C ALA A 99 -9.98 -12.38 -0.92
N VAL A 100 -10.00 -11.09 -0.63
CA VAL A 100 -8.78 -10.26 -0.64
C VAL A 100 -7.84 -10.68 0.48
N TYR A 101 -8.36 -10.92 1.69
CA TYR A 101 -7.53 -11.42 2.78
C TYR A 101 -6.87 -12.75 2.45
N LYS A 102 -7.58 -13.64 1.78
CA LYS A 102 -7.02 -14.95 1.37
C LYS A 102 -5.93 -14.80 0.31
N ALA A 103 -6.07 -13.82 -0.57
CA ALA A 103 -5.08 -13.57 -1.62
C ALA A 103 -3.83 -12.87 -1.10
N ALA A 104 -3.93 -12.21 0.05
CA ALA A 104 -2.83 -11.43 0.60
C ALA A 104 -1.75 -12.32 1.21
N SER A 105 -0.50 -11.91 1.01
CA SER A 105 0.64 -12.56 1.64
C SER A 105 0.88 -12.03 3.04
N GLU A 106 0.63 -10.75 3.27
CA GLU A 106 0.86 -10.10 4.55
C GLU A 106 -0.12 -8.96 4.77
N LYS A 107 -0.23 -8.55 6.03
CA LYS A 107 -0.91 -7.31 6.43
C LYS A 107 0.07 -6.48 7.24
N ILE A 108 0.14 -5.20 6.96
CA ILE A 108 0.90 -4.26 7.77
C ILE A 108 0.00 -3.12 8.22
N SER A 109 0.33 -2.53 9.36
CA SER A 109 -0.44 -1.41 9.91
C SER A 109 0.44 -0.18 10.02
N LEU A 110 -0.04 0.94 9.51
CA LEU A 110 0.60 2.23 9.71
C LEU A 110 0.25 2.81 11.07
N SER A 111 -0.91 2.45 11.60
CA SER A 111 -1.38 2.93 12.89
C SER A 111 -2.60 2.11 13.32
N LYS A 112 -2.80 2.00 14.62
CA LYS A 112 -4.04 1.44 15.17
C LYS A 112 -5.19 2.46 15.17
N MET A 113 -4.87 3.71 14.88
CA MET A 113 -5.88 4.74 14.75
C MET A 113 -6.52 4.66 13.37
N THR A 114 -7.78 5.08 13.29
CA THR A 114 -8.52 5.07 12.03
C THR A 114 -8.30 6.38 11.28
N PHE A 115 -7.94 6.27 10.03
CA PHE A 115 -7.80 7.41 9.13
C PHE A 115 -8.67 7.19 7.90
N SER A 116 -9.02 8.28 7.21
CA SER A 116 -9.63 8.14 5.89
C SER A 116 -8.63 7.46 4.95
N HIS A 117 -9.16 6.76 3.95
CA HIS A 117 -8.28 6.07 2.98
C HIS A 117 -7.45 7.07 2.16
N GLN A 118 -7.95 8.29 1.93
CA GLN A 118 -7.16 9.32 1.28
C GLN A 118 -5.95 9.72 2.12
N MET A 119 -6.15 9.87 3.42
CA MET A 119 -5.05 10.23 4.33
C MET A 119 -4.03 9.09 4.44
N ILE A 120 -4.49 7.86 4.52
CA ILE A 120 -3.58 6.69 4.58
C ILE A 120 -2.72 6.61 3.33
N ARG A 121 -3.29 6.88 2.15
CA ARG A 121 -2.49 6.91 0.91
C ARG A 121 -1.35 7.91 1.01
N LEU A 122 -1.65 9.12 1.49
CA LEU A 122 -0.65 10.17 1.61
C LEU A 122 0.45 9.78 2.61
N ILE A 123 0.05 9.29 3.77
CA ILE A 123 0.97 8.86 4.82
C ILE A 123 1.85 7.71 4.30
N PHE A 124 1.27 6.75 3.60
CA PHE A 124 2.01 5.61 3.10
C PHE A 124 3.04 6.02 2.05
N ILE A 125 2.68 6.90 1.13
CA ILE A 125 3.62 7.41 0.12
C ILE A 125 4.78 8.12 0.80
N GLU A 126 4.51 8.91 1.83
CA GLU A 126 5.55 9.58 2.59
C GLU A 126 6.48 8.56 3.26
N GLN A 127 5.94 7.48 3.82
CA GLN A 127 6.76 6.45 4.44
C GLN A 127 7.59 5.67 3.43
N ILE A 128 7.08 5.44 2.23
CA ILE A 128 7.87 4.83 1.14
C ILE A 128 9.05 5.73 0.79
N TYR A 129 8.80 7.03 0.61
CA TYR A 129 9.85 7.99 0.33
C TYR A 129 10.90 8.00 1.45
N ARG A 130 10.44 8.09 2.69
CA ARG A 130 11.31 8.10 3.87
C ARG A 130 12.17 6.83 3.94
N ALA A 131 11.57 5.67 3.69
CA ALA A 131 12.30 4.41 3.66
C ALA A 131 13.42 4.42 2.62
N MET A 132 13.15 4.97 1.43
CA MET A 132 14.17 5.06 0.40
C MET A 132 15.32 5.98 0.81
N THR A 133 15.02 7.10 1.45
CA THR A 133 16.07 8.00 1.95
C THR A 133 16.92 7.34 3.03
N ILE A 134 16.30 6.56 3.91
CA ILE A 134 17.03 5.79 4.92
C ILE A 134 17.98 4.79 4.26
N LEU A 135 17.50 4.04 3.29
CA LEU A 135 18.29 3.03 2.60
C LEU A 135 19.43 3.62 1.80
N ASN A 136 19.34 4.88 1.40
CA ASN A 136 20.40 5.59 0.69
C ASN A 136 21.26 6.48 1.56
N ASN A 137 21.07 6.43 2.86
CA ASN A 137 21.80 7.27 3.81
C ASN A 137 21.61 8.77 3.56
N GLU A 138 20.44 9.18 3.10
CA GLU A 138 20.11 10.58 2.86
C GLU A 138 19.58 11.21 4.16
N PRO A 139 19.83 12.52 4.41
CA PRO A 139 19.50 13.17 5.69
C PRO A 139 18.04 13.64 5.77
N TYR A 140 17.09 12.80 5.43
CA TYR A 140 15.67 13.13 5.52
C TYR A 140 15.06 12.69 6.85
N HIS A 141 15.40 11.47 7.28
CA HIS A 141 14.88 10.89 8.51
C HIS A 141 15.80 11.18 9.67
N HIS A 142 15.23 11.61 10.80
CA HIS A 142 15.96 11.85 12.04
C HIS A 142 15.38 10.97 13.14
N GLU A 143 16.24 10.19 13.75
CA GLU A 143 15.90 9.38 14.91
C GLU A 143 16.49 9.94 16.17
#